data_f588df966b762bcee546c8b8774168c1
#
_entry.id   f588df966b762bcee546c8b8774168c1
#
_cell.length_a   1.000
_cell.length_b   1.000
_cell.length_c   1.000
_cell.angle_alpha   90.00
_cell.angle_beta   90.00
_cell.angle_gamma   90.00
#
_symmetry.space_group_name_H-M   'P 1'
#
loop_
_entity.id
_entity.type
_entity.pdbx_description
1 polymer ?
#
loop_
_entity_poly.entity_id
_entity_poly.type
_entity_poly.pdbx_seq_one_letter_code
_entity_poly.pdbx_strand_id
1 'polypeptide(L)'
;MNISKCMKQNVVSIPEASTVRGAAAVFVKEHVGLLPIVDQNHKLVGVVGLRDLLSLELPDFISFIEDLDFVHDFGAVETTRPSAEVLDRSIQTLMKPPITVHEDSGLLRAYALMLQHQLHDMPVVSEDGRLVGMASRVDIGTAIVSAWSKVE
;
A
#
# COMPACT_ATOMS: atom_id res chain seq x y z
N MET A 1 7.89 23.10 4.12
CA MET A 1 7.17 22.23 3.17
C MET A 1 6.57 21.07 3.92
N ASN A 2 5.34 20.76 3.65
CA ASN A 2 4.66 19.62 4.25
C ASN A 2 4.25 18.59 3.19
N ILE A 3 3.75 17.45 3.65
CA ILE A 3 3.47 16.32 2.76
C ILE A 3 2.35 16.61 1.75
N SER A 4 1.43 17.52 2.07
CA SER A 4 0.35 17.90 1.16
C SER A 4 0.84 18.46 -0.18
N LYS A 5 2.08 18.96 -0.21
CA LYS A 5 2.69 19.56 -1.39
C LYS A 5 3.32 18.54 -2.35
N CYS A 6 3.57 17.32 -1.87
CA CYS A 6 4.22 16.30 -2.70
C CYS A 6 3.43 15.01 -2.82
N MET A 7 2.39 14.81 -2.02
CA MET A 7 1.57 13.59 -2.07
C MET A 7 0.75 13.52 -3.36
N LYS A 8 0.39 12.31 -3.75
CA LYS A 8 -0.60 12.08 -4.80
C LYS A 8 -1.99 12.25 -4.20
N GLN A 9 -2.83 13.04 -4.86
CA GLN A 9 -4.19 13.34 -4.38
C GLN A 9 -5.24 12.40 -4.96
N ASN A 10 -5.01 11.86 -6.14
CA ASN A 10 -5.91 10.88 -6.76
C ASN A 10 -5.59 9.49 -6.21
N VAL A 11 -6.10 9.21 -5.02
CA VAL A 11 -5.81 7.96 -4.32
C VAL A 11 -6.80 6.90 -4.72
N VAL A 12 -6.27 5.76 -5.18
CA VAL A 12 -7.07 4.55 -5.38
C VAL A 12 -7.34 3.95 -4.01
N SER A 13 -8.61 3.80 -3.66
CA SER A 13 -9.03 3.18 -2.41
C SER A 13 -10.20 2.23 -2.67
N ILE A 14 -10.48 1.38 -1.70
CA ILE A 14 -11.63 0.46 -1.77
C ILE A 14 -12.50 0.61 -0.53
N PRO A 15 -13.83 0.38 -0.66
CA PRO A 15 -14.72 0.37 0.49
C PRO A 15 -14.43 -0.80 1.42
N GLU A 16 -14.71 -0.63 2.70
CA GLU A 16 -14.55 -1.71 3.69
C GLU A 16 -15.47 -2.92 3.44
N ALA A 17 -16.54 -2.73 2.68
CA ALA A 17 -17.43 -3.81 2.27
C ALA A 17 -16.92 -4.64 1.10
N SER A 18 -15.75 -4.30 0.55
CA SER A 18 -15.16 -5.03 -0.59
C SER A 18 -14.82 -6.47 -0.23
N THR A 19 -14.82 -7.32 -1.26
CA THR A 19 -14.35 -8.70 -1.16
C THR A 19 -12.88 -8.78 -1.55
N VAL A 20 -12.24 -9.92 -1.22
CA VAL A 20 -10.89 -10.22 -1.69
C VAL A 20 -10.83 -10.17 -3.22
N ARG A 21 -11.83 -10.74 -3.90
CA ARG A 21 -11.95 -10.71 -5.37
C ARG A 21 -12.00 -9.27 -5.89
N GLY A 22 -12.80 -8.42 -5.26
CA GLY A 22 -12.89 -7.02 -5.63
C GLY A 22 -11.58 -6.27 -5.48
N ALA A 23 -10.86 -6.51 -4.38
CA ALA A 23 -9.54 -5.92 -4.17
C ALA A 23 -8.54 -6.40 -5.22
N ALA A 24 -8.54 -7.69 -5.54
CA ALA A 24 -7.66 -8.26 -6.58
C ALA A 24 -7.88 -7.57 -7.93
N ALA A 25 -9.13 -7.33 -8.30
CA ALA A 25 -9.47 -6.63 -9.55
C ALA A 25 -8.91 -5.20 -9.57
N VAL A 26 -8.96 -4.50 -8.44
CA VAL A 26 -8.43 -3.13 -8.35
C VAL A 26 -6.90 -3.14 -8.45
N PHE A 27 -6.22 -4.08 -7.79
CA PHE A 27 -4.76 -4.21 -7.93
C PHE A 27 -4.35 -4.41 -9.38
N VAL A 28 -5.06 -5.27 -10.10
CA VAL A 28 -4.77 -5.55 -11.52
C VAL A 28 -4.99 -4.30 -12.38
N LYS A 29 -6.11 -3.61 -12.17
CA LYS A 29 -6.47 -2.43 -12.96
C LYS A 29 -5.53 -1.26 -12.70
N GLU A 30 -5.21 -1.00 -11.44
CA GLU A 30 -4.52 0.22 -11.04
C GLU A 30 -3.00 0.07 -10.91
N HIS A 31 -2.49 -1.16 -10.89
CA HIS A 31 -1.05 -1.45 -10.74
C HIS A 31 -0.42 -0.77 -9.52
N VAL A 32 -1.08 -0.90 -8.37
CA VAL A 32 -0.59 -0.36 -7.09
C VAL A 32 -0.15 -1.49 -6.18
N GLY A 33 0.68 -1.19 -5.21
CA GLY A 33 1.16 -2.19 -4.24
C GLY A 33 0.40 -2.18 -2.93
N LEU A 34 -0.35 -1.11 -2.65
CA LEU A 34 -1.09 -0.91 -1.41
C LEU A 34 -2.44 -0.28 -1.73
N LEU A 35 -3.49 -0.81 -1.13
CA LEU A 35 -4.84 -0.24 -1.23
C LEU A 35 -5.30 0.22 0.16
N PRO A 36 -5.53 1.52 0.33
CA PRO A 36 -6.27 2.02 1.48
C PRO A 36 -7.71 1.55 1.45
N ILE A 37 -8.24 1.25 2.63
CA ILE A 37 -9.62 0.81 2.82
C ILE A 37 -10.34 1.89 3.62
N VAL A 38 -11.47 2.35 3.11
CA VAL A 38 -12.21 3.47 3.69
C VAL A 38 -13.64 3.06 4.03
N ASP A 39 -14.21 3.77 5.00
CA ASP A 39 -15.62 3.62 5.35
C ASP A 39 -16.53 4.52 4.49
N GLN A 40 -17.81 4.56 4.80
CA GLN A 40 -18.79 5.35 4.06
C GLN A 40 -18.54 6.86 4.12
N ASN A 41 -17.79 7.33 5.12
CA ASN A 41 -17.43 8.74 5.29
C ASN A 41 -16.05 9.04 4.73
N HIS A 42 -15.46 8.11 3.98
CA HIS A 42 -14.12 8.21 3.41
C HIS A 42 -13.02 8.28 4.47
N LYS A 43 -13.32 7.80 5.67
CA LYS A 43 -12.30 7.67 6.71
C LYS A 43 -11.50 6.41 6.50
N LEU A 44 -10.20 6.51 6.69
CA LEU A 44 -9.29 5.38 6.55
C LEU A 44 -9.49 4.40 7.70
N VAL A 45 -9.85 3.16 7.39
CA VAL A 45 -10.06 2.11 8.39
C VAL A 45 -8.99 1.03 8.36
N GLY A 46 -8.24 0.92 7.29
CA GLY A 46 -7.17 -0.06 7.17
C GLY A 46 -6.49 0.00 5.82
N VAL A 47 -5.58 -0.94 5.62
CA VAL A 47 -4.87 -1.11 4.35
C VAL A 47 -4.77 -2.59 4.02
N VAL A 48 -4.63 -2.90 2.74
CA VAL A 48 -4.28 -4.22 2.25
C VAL A 48 -3.21 -4.08 1.18
N GLY A 49 -2.17 -4.91 1.26
CA GLY A 49 -1.10 -4.93 0.27
C GLY A 49 -1.29 -6.04 -0.74
N LEU A 50 -0.74 -5.86 -1.93
CA LEU A 50 -0.68 -6.91 -2.93
C LEU A 50 -0.02 -8.17 -2.35
N ARG A 51 0.98 -7.99 -1.52
CA ARG A 51 1.67 -9.07 -0.80
C ARG A 51 0.72 -9.89 0.05
N ASP A 52 -0.28 -9.25 0.67
CA ASP A 52 -1.27 -9.96 1.50
C ASP A 52 -2.14 -10.90 0.66
N LEU A 53 -2.50 -10.49 -0.57
CA LEU A 53 -3.23 -11.35 -1.49
C LEU A 53 -2.36 -12.51 -1.97
N LEU A 54 -1.12 -12.22 -2.35
CA LEU A 54 -0.21 -13.26 -2.84
C LEU A 54 0.07 -14.32 -1.78
N SER A 55 0.11 -13.94 -0.50
CA SER A 55 0.34 -14.87 0.59
C SER A 55 -0.77 -15.91 0.78
N LEU A 56 -1.95 -15.72 0.17
CA LEU A 56 -3.03 -16.69 0.24
C LEU A 56 -2.69 -18.01 -0.46
N GLU A 57 -1.88 -17.97 -1.50
CA GLU A 57 -1.57 -19.13 -2.33
C GLU A 57 -0.08 -19.43 -2.46
N LEU A 58 0.79 -18.44 -2.25
CA LEU A 58 2.22 -18.69 -2.33
C LEU A 58 2.70 -19.45 -1.08
N PRO A 59 3.52 -20.49 -1.25
CA PRO A 59 4.11 -21.18 -0.10
C PRO A 59 4.96 -20.23 0.74
N ASP A 60 4.93 -20.40 2.06
CA ASP A 60 5.67 -19.55 2.99
C ASP A 60 7.19 -19.58 2.74
N PHE A 61 7.70 -20.72 2.25
CA PHE A 61 9.13 -20.86 2.02
C PHE A 61 9.68 -19.95 0.93
N ILE A 62 8.84 -19.41 0.04
CA ILE A 62 9.29 -18.54 -1.06
C ILE A 62 10.01 -17.30 -0.51
N SER A 63 9.54 -16.75 0.60
CA SER A 63 10.19 -15.59 1.21
C SER A 63 11.56 -15.91 1.83
N PHE A 64 11.89 -17.18 2.02
CA PHE A 64 13.15 -17.64 2.61
C PHE A 64 14.15 -18.17 1.59
N ILE A 65 13.81 -18.18 0.30
CA ILE A 65 14.73 -18.63 -0.74
C ILE A 65 15.76 -17.52 -0.98
N GLU A 66 17.02 -17.82 -0.67
CA GLU A 66 18.13 -16.86 -0.83
C GLU A 66 18.71 -16.89 -2.23
N ASP A 67 18.80 -18.08 -2.84
CA ASP A 67 19.34 -18.27 -4.17
C ASP A 67 18.26 -18.74 -5.13
N LEU A 68 17.76 -17.82 -5.96
CA LEU A 68 16.72 -18.10 -6.95
C LEU A 68 17.28 -18.43 -8.33
N ASP A 69 18.59 -18.40 -8.52
CA ASP A 69 19.20 -18.59 -9.85
C ASP A 69 18.97 -19.97 -10.42
N PHE A 70 18.82 -20.98 -9.56
CA PHE A 70 18.52 -22.34 -10.01
C PHE A 70 17.03 -22.61 -10.16
N VAL A 71 16.15 -21.70 -9.75
CA VAL A 71 14.70 -21.83 -9.87
C VAL A 71 14.21 -20.88 -10.94
N HIS A 72 13.93 -21.42 -12.13
CA HIS A 72 13.43 -20.61 -13.25
C HIS A 72 11.92 -20.42 -13.23
N ASP A 73 11.21 -21.34 -12.61
CA ASP A 73 9.76 -21.41 -12.71
C ASP A 73 9.22 -22.22 -11.53
N PHE A 74 8.17 -21.72 -10.89
CA PHE A 74 7.46 -22.45 -9.84
C PHE A 74 6.28 -23.25 -10.40
N GLY A 75 6.07 -23.25 -11.73
CA GLY A 75 5.08 -24.09 -12.40
C GLY A 75 3.67 -23.86 -11.90
N ALA A 76 3.02 -24.94 -11.39
CA ALA A 76 1.64 -24.87 -10.95
C ALA A 76 1.39 -23.87 -9.81
N VAL A 77 2.40 -23.51 -9.01
CA VAL A 77 2.26 -22.51 -7.93
C VAL A 77 1.94 -21.14 -8.51
N GLU A 78 2.57 -20.78 -9.64
CA GLU A 78 2.35 -19.46 -10.26
C GLU A 78 0.95 -19.33 -10.87
N THR A 79 0.33 -20.43 -11.22
CA THR A 79 -1.01 -20.46 -11.84
C THR A 79 -2.11 -20.81 -10.85
N THR A 80 -1.75 -21.15 -9.61
CA THR A 80 -2.70 -21.47 -8.56
C THR A 80 -3.45 -20.20 -8.14
N ARG A 81 -4.74 -20.34 -7.85
CA ARG A 81 -5.57 -19.25 -7.35
C ARG A 81 -6.39 -19.74 -6.17
N PRO A 82 -6.78 -18.82 -5.28
CA PRO A 82 -7.64 -19.15 -4.16
C PRO A 82 -8.99 -19.68 -4.63
N SER A 83 -9.64 -20.49 -3.78
CA SER A 83 -10.99 -20.96 -4.04
C SER A 83 -11.97 -19.77 -4.12
N ALA A 84 -13.12 -19.99 -4.77
CA ALA A 84 -14.17 -18.98 -4.82
C ALA A 84 -14.62 -18.57 -3.41
N GLU A 85 -14.66 -19.51 -2.48
CA GLU A 85 -15.00 -19.20 -1.08
C GLU A 85 -14.04 -18.19 -0.46
N VAL A 86 -12.74 -18.36 -0.65
CA VAL A 86 -11.72 -17.42 -0.14
C VAL A 86 -11.83 -16.07 -0.85
N LEU A 87 -11.99 -16.09 -2.18
CA LEU A 87 -12.09 -14.86 -2.96
C LEU A 87 -13.34 -14.03 -2.64
N ASP A 88 -14.41 -14.67 -2.19
CA ASP A 88 -15.66 -13.98 -1.86
C ASP A 88 -15.74 -13.55 -0.39
N ARG A 89 -14.71 -13.82 0.41
CA ARG A 89 -14.61 -13.31 1.78
C ARG A 89 -14.44 -11.81 1.80
N SER A 90 -14.84 -11.21 2.90
CA SER A 90 -14.60 -9.76 3.13
C SER A 90 -13.11 -9.45 3.10
N ILE A 91 -12.76 -8.31 2.50
CA ILE A 91 -11.38 -7.82 2.52
C ILE A 91 -10.90 -7.55 3.95
N GLN A 92 -11.79 -7.39 4.89
CA GLN A 92 -11.44 -7.19 6.30
C GLN A 92 -10.66 -8.38 6.87
N THR A 93 -10.79 -9.57 6.28
CA THR A 93 -10.00 -10.74 6.68
C THR A 93 -8.50 -10.57 6.43
N LEU A 94 -8.13 -9.70 5.48
CA LEU A 94 -6.73 -9.41 5.14
C LEU A 94 -6.30 -7.99 5.55
N MET A 95 -7.23 -7.19 6.04
CA MET A 95 -6.98 -5.80 6.37
C MET A 95 -6.03 -5.69 7.56
N LYS A 96 -5.07 -4.77 7.45
CA LYS A 96 -4.12 -4.43 8.50
C LYS A 96 -4.34 -3.01 8.99
N PRO A 97 -3.97 -2.70 10.25
CA PRO A 97 -4.00 -1.32 10.73
C PRO A 97 -3.11 -0.45 9.85
N PRO A 98 -3.58 0.75 9.46
CA PRO A 98 -2.79 1.61 8.61
C PRO A 98 -1.72 2.35 9.42
N ILE A 99 -0.56 2.55 8.80
CA ILE A 99 0.44 3.50 9.28
C ILE A 99 0.26 4.74 8.43
N THR A 100 -0.07 5.84 9.05
CA THR A 100 -0.47 7.06 8.36
C THR A 100 0.36 8.25 8.78
N VAL A 101 0.27 9.29 7.98
CA VAL A 101 0.80 10.60 8.31
C VAL A 101 -0.28 11.64 8.07
N HIS A 102 -0.28 12.67 8.90
CA HIS A 102 -1.18 13.80 8.75
C HIS A 102 -0.74 14.68 7.57
N GLU A 103 -1.70 15.27 6.85
CA GLU A 103 -1.41 16.09 5.68
C GLU A 103 -0.51 17.29 5.97
N ASP A 104 -0.49 17.76 7.21
CA ASP A 104 0.35 18.88 7.64
C ASP A 104 1.75 18.44 8.11
N SER A 105 2.04 17.15 8.08
CA SER A 105 3.32 16.63 8.54
C SER A 105 4.49 17.15 7.71
N GLY A 106 5.61 17.43 8.36
CA GLY A 106 6.85 17.72 7.66
C GLY A 106 7.41 16.51 6.94
N LEU A 107 8.20 16.76 5.90
CA LEU A 107 8.71 15.70 5.02
C LEU A 107 9.67 14.76 5.72
N LEU A 108 10.58 15.27 6.55
CA LEU A 108 11.56 14.43 7.23
C LEU A 108 10.90 13.48 8.22
N ARG A 109 9.87 13.95 8.93
CA ARG A 109 9.10 13.10 9.84
C ARG A 109 8.40 11.98 9.08
N ALA A 110 7.77 12.32 7.96
CA ALA A 110 7.08 11.34 7.12
C ALA A 110 8.08 10.31 6.56
N TYR A 111 9.22 10.76 6.06
CA TYR A 111 10.25 9.88 5.53
C TYR A 111 10.80 8.95 6.62
N ALA A 112 11.05 9.48 7.82
CA ALA A 112 11.52 8.69 8.95
C ALA A 112 10.53 7.59 9.34
N LEU A 113 9.21 7.88 9.33
CA LEU A 113 8.18 6.88 9.57
C LEU A 113 8.22 5.76 8.53
N MET A 114 8.38 6.11 7.27
CA MET A 114 8.46 5.12 6.19
C MET A 114 9.68 4.21 6.34
N LEU A 115 10.83 4.76 6.72
CA LEU A 115 12.03 3.97 6.97
C LEU A 115 11.86 3.06 8.18
N GLN A 116 11.30 3.58 9.27
CA GLN A 116 11.10 2.83 10.50
C GLN A 116 10.20 1.61 10.29
N HIS A 117 9.15 1.76 9.49
CA HIS A 117 8.17 0.71 9.22
C HIS A 117 8.39 -0.01 7.89
N GLN A 118 9.48 0.29 7.18
CA GLN A 118 9.83 -0.33 5.90
C GLN A 118 8.71 -0.19 4.86
N LEU A 119 8.11 1.00 4.80
CA LEU A 119 7.02 1.29 3.87
C LEU A 119 7.53 1.89 2.57
N HIS A 120 6.90 1.52 1.46
CA HIS A 120 7.12 2.16 0.16
C HIS A 120 6.09 3.24 -0.12
N ASP A 121 4.87 3.07 0.38
CA ASP A 121 3.76 4.00 0.27
C ASP A 121 3.11 4.17 1.63
N MET A 122 2.56 5.35 1.87
CA MET A 122 1.92 5.66 3.14
C MET A 122 0.68 6.52 2.90
N PRO A 123 -0.48 6.11 3.41
CA PRO A 123 -1.68 6.93 3.33
C PRO A 123 -1.52 8.23 4.11
N VAL A 124 -2.05 9.30 3.55
CA VAL A 124 -2.08 10.62 4.16
C VAL A 124 -3.51 10.94 4.55
N VAL A 125 -3.71 11.38 5.77
CA VAL A 125 -5.05 11.64 6.31
C VAL A 125 -5.19 13.10 6.74
N SER A 126 -6.42 13.58 6.71
CA SER A 126 -6.79 14.87 7.28
C SER A 126 -6.93 14.77 8.79
N GLU A 127 -7.18 15.90 9.43
CA GLU A 127 -7.36 15.97 10.88
C GLU A 127 -8.49 15.06 11.38
N ASP A 128 -9.56 14.92 10.60
CA ASP A 128 -10.70 14.06 10.95
C ASP A 128 -10.55 12.62 10.48
N GLY A 129 -9.36 12.23 9.99
CA GLY A 129 -9.06 10.84 9.62
C GLY A 129 -9.47 10.44 8.21
N ARG A 130 -9.89 11.37 7.37
CA ARG A 130 -10.24 11.08 5.99
C ARG A 130 -8.98 10.87 5.16
N LEU A 131 -9.06 9.94 4.23
CA LEU A 131 -7.99 9.70 3.27
C LEU A 131 -7.93 10.87 2.27
N VAL A 132 -6.81 11.60 2.25
CA VAL A 132 -6.64 12.77 1.39
C VAL A 132 -5.49 12.61 0.39
N GLY A 133 -4.63 11.63 0.58
CA GLY A 133 -3.50 11.43 -0.32
C GLY A 133 -2.76 10.13 -0.05
N MET A 134 -1.78 9.90 -0.91
CA MET A 134 -0.82 8.79 -0.78
C MET A 134 0.56 9.34 -1.07
N ALA A 135 1.52 9.06 -0.23
CA ALA A 135 2.89 9.48 -0.42
C ALA A 135 3.81 8.29 -0.52
N SER A 136 4.66 8.27 -1.53
CA SER A 136 5.72 7.28 -1.69
C SER A 136 7.04 7.84 -1.16
N ARG A 137 8.01 6.94 -0.94
CA ARG A 137 9.38 7.37 -0.62
C ARG A 137 9.94 8.28 -1.70
N VAL A 138 9.61 7.99 -2.96
CA VAL A 138 10.07 8.79 -4.10
C VAL A 138 9.45 10.18 -4.06
N ASP A 139 8.15 10.29 -3.79
CA ASP A 139 7.46 11.58 -3.69
C ASP A 139 8.10 12.46 -2.62
N ILE A 140 8.33 11.91 -1.44
CA ILE A 140 8.92 12.65 -0.31
C ILE A 140 10.40 12.93 -0.56
N GLY A 141 11.15 11.91 -0.99
CA GLY A 141 12.59 12.04 -1.20
C GLY A 141 12.93 13.06 -2.28
N THR A 142 12.21 13.04 -3.39
CA THR A 142 12.44 14.01 -4.47
C THR A 142 12.04 15.42 -4.07
N ALA A 143 11.01 15.57 -3.26
CA ALA A 143 10.65 16.88 -2.70
C ALA A 143 11.75 17.45 -1.81
N ILE A 144 12.36 16.60 -0.98
CA ILE A 144 13.48 17.01 -0.13
C ILE A 144 14.69 17.41 -0.98
N VAL A 145 15.05 16.57 -1.95
CA VAL A 145 16.21 16.82 -2.83
C VAL A 145 16.00 18.05 -3.69
N SER A 146 14.75 18.34 -4.08
CA SER A 146 14.46 19.53 -4.90
C SER A 146 14.82 20.83 -4.20
N ALA A 147 14.83 20.85 -2.87
CA ALA A 147 15.23 22.03 -2.09
C ALA A 147 16.74 22.29 -2.18
N TRP A 148 17.54 21.27 -2.47
CA TRP A 148 19.00 21.42 -2.55
C TRP A 148 19.44 22.27 -3.73
N SER A 149 18.71 22.18 -4.85
CA SER A 149 19.03 22.94 -6.05
C SER A 149 18.67 24.42 -5.98
N LYS A 150 17.94 24.81 -4.91
CA LYS A 150 17.50 26.18 -4.69
C LYS A 150 18.41 26.98 -3.74
N VAL A 151 19.41 26.30 -3.18
CA VAL A 151 20.37 26.89 -2.24
C VAL A 151 21.67 27.08 -2.99
N GLU A 152 21.95 28.31 -3.36
CA GLU A 152 23.25 28.74 -3.93
C GLU A 152 24.07 29.45 -2.87
#